data_fe83b6db5c236ea8fd247c28492975a2
#
_entry.id   fe83b6db5c236ea8fd247c28492975a2
#
_cell.length_a   1.000
_cell.length_b   1.000
_cell.length_c   1.000
_cell.angle_alpha   90.00
_cell.angle_beta   90.00
_cell.angle_gamma   90.00
#
_symmetry.space_group_name_H-M   'P 1'
#
loop_
_entity.id
_entity.type
_entity.pdbx_description
1 polymer ?
#
loop_
_entity_poly.entity_id
_entity_poly.type
_entity_poly.pdbx_seq_one_letter_code
_entity_poly.pdbx_strand_id
1 'polypeptide(L)'
;LPGFLKVKELVESDAVGSVRIVNVRFYRPMKNDLQGDKIPWRLQPEIAGGGLLFDLASHTLDFLDYLFGAIGNIKSNAFNQAGRYPAEDLVLASWQHECGVVGTGTWCFTTSDKNMLDEVEIIGDQGRIIFSTFEFTPVVLENSNGRQEFPFERPAHVQSNLMAKIVSSLRGEGDSPSTGKSAARSNYVLDEMVKDYYRKD
;
A
#
# COMPACT_ATOMS: atom_id res chain seq x y z
N LEU A 1 6.77 0.71 11.62
CA LEU A 1 7.83 1.68 11.31
C LEU A 1 7.45 3.05 11.89
N PRO A 2 8.43 3.91 12.27
CA PRO A 2 8.15 5.21 12.90
C PRO A 2 7.26 6.11 12.04
N GLY A 3 7.49 6.19 10.72
CA GLY A 3 6.67 6.97 9.80
C GLY A 3 5.20 6.57 9.82
N PHE A 4 4.89 5.27 9.78
CA PHE A 4 3.49 4.79 9.86
C PHE A 4 2.83 5.09 11.22
N LEU A 5 3.61 5.03 12.31
CA LEU A 5 3.11 5.42 13.63
C LEU A 5 2.81 6.92 13.68
N LYS A 6 3.62 7.75 13.01
CA LYS A 6 3.37 9.19 12.90
C LYS A 6 2.12 9.50 12.07
N VAL A 7 1.92 8.82 10.95
CA VAL A 7 0.68 8.94 10.17
C VAL A 7 -0.54 8.60 11.03
N LYS A 8 -0.47 7.49 11.78
CA LYS A 8 -1.54 7.09 12.70
C LYS A 8 -1.82 8.16 13.76
N GLU A 9 -0.78 8.67 14.41
CA GLU A 9 -0.89 9.76 15.40
C GLU A 9 -1.59 10.99 14.81
N LEU A 10 -1.21 11.41 13.60
CA LEU A 10 -1.80 12.57 12.93
C LEU A 10 -3.27 12.35 12.57
N VAL A 11 -3.65 11.15 12.16
CA VAL A 11 -5.04 10.79 11.88
C VAL A 11 -5.85 10.76 13.19
N GLU A 12 -5.34 10.12 14.24
CA GLU A 12 -6.04 9.98 15.52
C GLU A 12 -6.16 11.30 16.29
N SER A 13 -5.27 12.26 16.04
CA SER A 13 -5.31 13.61 16.64
C SER A 13 -6.13 14.63 15.84
N ASP A 14 -6.88 14.19 14.83
CA ASP A 14 -7.66 15.06 13.94
C ASP A 14 -6.83 16.17 13.26
N ALA A 15 -5.53 15.93 13.03
CA ALA A 15 -4.61 16.95 12.47
C ALA A 15 -5.03 17.43 11.07
N VAL A 16 -5.87 16.67 10.37
CA VAL A 16 -6.44 17.00 9.05
C VAL A 16 -7.96 17.08 9.08
N GLY A 17 -8.57 17.04 10.27
CA GLY A 17 -10.02 16.95 10.42
C GLY A 17 -10.58 15.60 9.98
N SER A 18 -11.87 15.58 9.63
CA SER A 18 -12.52 14.36 9.16
C SER A 18 -11.95 13.89 7.83
N VAL A 19 -11.30 12.73 7.81
CA VAL A 19 -10.75 12.14 6.57
C VAL A 19 -11.87 11.83 5.58
N ARG A 20 -11.70 12.25 4.33
CA ARG A 20 -12.64 12.08 3.22
C ARG A 20 -12.19 11.06 2.21
N ILE A 21 -10.93 11.15 1.79
CA ILE A 21 -10.38 10.33 0.72
C ILE A 21 -8.93 9.97 0.98
N VAL A 22 -8.54 8.80 0.51
CA VAL A 22 -7.15 8.35 0.42
C VAL A 22 -6.80 8.12 -1.04
N ASN A 23 -5.66 8.66 -1.48
CA ASN A 23 -5.12 8.43 -2.81
C ASN A 23 -3.79 7.66 -2.71
N VAL A 24 -3.66 6.58 -3.46
CA VAL A 24 -2.43 5.80 -3.58
C VAL A 24 -1.90 5.92 -5.00
N ARG A 25 -0.66 6.33 -5.15
CA ARG A 25 0.05 6.41 -6.43
C ARG A 25 1.39 5.70 -6.30
N PHE A 26 1.50 4.57 -6.95
CA PHE A 26 2.72 3.79 -6.94
C PHE A 26 3.18 3.49 -8.36
N TYR A 27 4.24 4.18 -8.79
CA TYR A 27 4.81 4.04 -10.13
C TYR A 27 6.26 3.62 -10.01
N ARG A 28 6.63 2.55 -10.66
CA ARG A 28 8.02 2.12 -10.72
C ARG A 28 8.41 1.70 -12.13
N PRO A 29 9.66 1.91 -12.51
CA PRO A 29 10.18 1.39 -13.76
C PRO A 29 10.26 -0.14 -13.68
N MET A 30 10.10 -0.78 -14.80
CA MET A 30 10.47 -2.17 -14.96
C MET A 30 11.99 -2.25 -14.95
N LYS A 31 12.56 -2.27 -13.75
CA LYS A 31 13.99 -2.56 -13.60
C LYS A 31 14.16 -4.03 -13.95
N ASN A 32 15.22 -4.34 -14.71
CA ASN A 32 15.89 -5.63 -14.91
C ASN A 32 15.31 -6.86 -14.16
N ASP A 33 14.01 -6.82 -13.84
CA ASP A 33 13.28 -7.94 -13.24
C ASP A 33 13.30 -9.14 -14.19
N LEU A 34 13.54 -8.86 -15.49
CA LEU A 34 13.81 -9.87 -16.50
C LEU A 34 15.33 -10.08 -16.61
N GLN A 35 15.84 -11.04 -15.89
CA GLN A 35 17.23 -11.51 -16.07
C GLN A 35 17.34 -12.36 -17.34
N GLY A 36 17.61 -11.72 -18.47
CA GLY A 36 17.59 -12.35 -19.77
C GLY A 36 16.18 -12.84 -20.14
N ASP A 37 16.06 -14.08 -20.61
CA ASP A 37 14.78 -14.70 -21.02
C ASP A 37 13.99 -15.32 -19.86
N LYS A 38 14.48 -15.22 -18.60
CA LYS A 38 13.81 -15.81 -17.44
C LYS A 38 12.90 -14.80 -16.75
N ILE A 39 11.61 -15.09 -16.76
CA ILE A 39 10.61 -14.34 -16.00
C ILE A 39 10.71 -14.74 -14.52
N PRO A 40 10.98 -13.79 -13.59
CA PRO A 40 10.97 -14.05 -12.17
C PRO A 40 9.64 -14.63 -11.70
N TRP A 41 9.66 -15.48 -10.67
CA TRP A 41 8.47 -16.16 -10.18
C TRP A 41 7.34 -15.19 -9.75
N ARG A 42 7.70 -13.98 -9.26
CA ARG A 42 6.73 -12.92 -8.88
C ARG A 42 5.94 -12.35 -10.05
N LEU A 43 6.36 -12.60 -11.27
CA LEU A 43 5.71 -12.15 -12.51
C LEU A 43 5.04 -13.31 -13.25
N GLN A 44 4.97 -14.48 -12.61
CA GLN A 44 4.33 -15.70 -13.12
C GLN A 44 3.05 -15.95 -12.28
N PRO A 45 1.86 -15.56 -12.77
CA PRO A 45 0.62 -15.63 -12.00
C PRO A 45 0.28 -17.03 -11.49
N GLU A 46 0.65 -18.07 -12.26
CA GLU A 46 0.44 -19.48 -11.89
C GLU A 46 1.24 -19.90 -10.65
N ILE A 47 2.31 -19.16 -10.32
CA ILE A 47 3.18 -19.43 -9.17
C ILE A 47 2.89 -18.45 -8.04
N ALA A 48 2.77 -17.15 -8.38
CA ALA A 48 2.64 -16.07 -7.42
C ALA A 48 1.19 -15.72 -7.06
N GLY A 49 0.22 -16.21 -7.84
CA GLY A 49 -1.20 -15.85 -7.69
C GLY A 49 -1.57 -14.52 -8.37
N GLY A 50 -0.58 -13.76 -8.85
CA GLY A 50 -0.74 -12.47 -9.52
C GLY A 50 0.62 -11.86 -9.85
N GLY A 51 0.66 -10.54 -10.07
CA GLY A 51 1.87 -9.81 -10.38
C GLY A 51 2.46 -9.02 -9.20
N LEU A 52 3.16 -7.94 -9.53
CA LEU A 52 3.78 -7.05 -8.54
C LEU A 52 2.77 -6.32 -7.66
N LEU A 53 1.50 -6.26 -8.04
CA LEU A 53 0.45 -5.73 -7.19
C LEU A 53 0.39 -6.49 -5.85
N PHE A 54 0.39 -7.83 -5.89
CA PHE A 54 0.35 -8.66 -4.67
C PHE A 54 1.57 -8.46 -3.77
N ASP A 55 2.75 -8.32 -4.37
CA ASP A 55 4.00 -8.10 -3.62
C ASP A 55 4.05 -6.71 -2.97
N LEU A 56 3.61 -5.67 -3.66
CA LEU A 56 3.85 -4.28 -3.28
C LEU A 56 2.62 -3.57 -2.69
N ALA A 57 1.45 -3.69 -3.29
CA ALA A 57 0.25 -3.01 -2.79
C ALA A 57 -0.26 -3.58 -1.47
N SER A 58 0.04 -4.86 -1.16
CA SER A 58 -0.30 -5.50 0.11
C SER A 58 0.14 -4.67 1.32
N HIS A 59 1.32 -4.07 1.28
CA HIS A 59 1.86 -3.27 2.37
C HIS A 59 1.05 -1.99 2.63
N THR A 60 0.70 -1.29 1.56
CA THR A 60 -0.10 -0.06 1.67
C THR A 60 -1.53 -0.36 2.09
N LEU A 61 -2.16 -1.37 1.47
CA LEU A 61 -3.54 -1.74 1.77
C LEU A 61 -3.71 -2.29 3.18
N ASP A 62 -2.74 -3.07 3.69
CA ASP A 62 -2.74 -3.54 5.09
C ASP A 62 -2.65 -2.38 6.08
N PHE A 63 -1.83 -1.37 5.78
CA PHE A 63 -1.74 -0.18 6.63
C PHE A 63 -3.02 0.67 6.57
N LEU A 64 -3.65 0.81 5.41
CA LEU A 64 -4.92 1.53 5.28
C LEU A 64 -6.08 0.77 5.96
N ASP A 65 -6.11 -0.57 5.87
CA ASP A 65 -7.04 -1.41 6.62
C ASP A 65 -6.86 -1.24 8.14
N TYR A 66 -5.62 -1.13 8.58
CA TYR A 66 -5.31 -0.88 10.01
C TYR A 66 -5.77 0.50 10.47
N LEU A 67 -5.68 1.54 9.63
CA LEU A 67 -6.09 2.91 9.97
C LEU A 67 -7.60 3.11 9.93
N PHE A 68 -8.28 2.58 8.90
CA PHE A 68 -9.64 2.95 8.54
C PHE A 68 -10.63 1.78 8.57
N GLY A 69 -10.17 0.60 8.97
CA GLY A 69 -10.98 -0.62 8.97
C GLY A 69 -11.08 -1.29 7.61
N ALA A 70 -11.87 -2.36 7.57
CA ALA A 70 -11.95 -3.25 6.42
C ALA A 70 -12.30 -2.51 5.11
N ILE A 71 -11.69 -2.96 4.03
CA ILE A 71 -11.88 -2.44 2.67
C ILE A 71 -12.97 -3.26 1.97
N GLY A 72 -13.94 -2.57 1.37
CA GLY A 72 -15.02 -3.16 0.58
C GLY A 72 -15.41 -2.29 -0.62
N ASN A 73 -16.50 -2.64 -1.31
CA ASN A 73 -17.00 -1.91 -2.49
C ASN A 73 -15.93 -1.66 -3.56
N ILE A 74 -15.09 -2.68 -3.80
CA ILE A 74 -13.93 -2.59 -4.68
C ILE A 74 -14.37 -2.56 -6.13
N LYS A 75 -13.85 -1.61 -6.89
CA LYS A 75 -13.96 -1.53 -8.36
C LYS A 75 -12.58 -1.29 -8.93
N SER A 76 -12.20 -2.04 -9.93
CA SER A 76 -10.85 -1.99 -10.49
C SER A 76 -10.81 -2.36 -11.96
N ASN A 77 -9.72 -1.98 -12.59
CA ASN A 77 -9.33 -2.45 -13.92
C ASN A 77 -7.84 -2.79 -13.88
N ALA A 78 -7.49 -3.99 -14.29
CA ALA A 78 -6.12 -4.44 -14.43
C ALA A 78 -5.76 -4.66 -15.90
N PHE A 79 -4.54 -4.27 -16.26
CA PHE A 79 -4.04 -4.29 -17.63
C PHE A 79 -2.62 -4.87 -17.67
N ASN A 80 -2.25 -5.39 -18.83
CA ASN A 80 -0.88 -5.65 -19.20
C ASN A 80 -0.59 -4.87 -20.47
N GLN A 81 -0.06 -3.66 -20.34
CA GLN A 81 0.15 -2.75 -21.46
C GLN A 81 1.50 -2.96 -22.15
N ALA A 82 2.53 -3.31 -21.38
CA ALA A 82 3.87 -3.48 -21.92
C ALA A 82 4.11 -4.87 -22.54
N GLY A 83 3.30 -5.88 -22.19
CA GLY A 83 3.39 -7.23 -22.72
C GLY A 83 4.71 -7.94 -22.46
N ARG A 84 5.41 -7.58 -21.36
CA ARG A 84 6.76 -8.09 -21.07
C ARG A 84 6.75 -9.36 -20.21
N TYR A 85 5.66 -9.63 -19.54
CA TYR A 85 5.43 -10.79 -18.68
C TYR A 85 3.91 -11.08 -18.61
N PRO A 86 3.47 -12.27 -18.12
CA PRO A 86 2.05 -12.64 -18.12
C PRO A 86 1.17 -11.87 -17.14
N ALA A 87 1.76 -11.36 -16.03
CA ALA A 87 1.00 -10.67 -14.99
C ALA A 87 0.57 -9.26 -15.42
N GLU A 88 -0.34 -8.68 -14.65
CA GLU A 88 -0.75 -7.28 -14.77
C GLU A 88 0.44 -6.33 -14.52
N ASP A 89 0.51 -5.24 -15.29
CA ASP A 89 1.53 -4.20 -15.14
C ASP A 89 0.97 -2.82 -14.80
N LEU A 90 -0.36 -2.68 -14.87
CA LEU A 90 -1.11 -1.49 -14.47
C LEU A 90 -2.42 -1.90 -13.81
N VAL A 91 -2.68 -1.35 -12.62
CA VAL A 91 -3.96 -1.52 -11.92
C VAL A 91 -4.47 -0.15 -11.46
N LEU A 92 -5.75 0.09 -11.75
CA LEU A 92 -6.51 1.23 -11.22
C LEU A 92 -7.63 0.69 -10.35
N ALA A 93 -7.80 1.26 -9.15
CA ALA A 93 -8.85 0.79 -8.25
C ALA A 93 -9.49 1.94 -7.48
N SER A 94 -10.72 1.72 -7.04
CA SER A 94 -11.40 2.50 -6.01
C SER A 94 -12.08 1.57 -5.02
N TRP A 95 -12.20 2.02 -3.77
CA TRP A 95 -12.79 1.24 -2.68
C TRP A 95 -13.40 2.13 -1.61
N GLN A 96 -14.06 1.52 -0.65
CA GLN A 96 -14.57 2.18 0.54
C GLN A 96 -14.16 1.40 1.79
N HIS A 97 -13.71 2.11 2.82
CA HIS A 97 -13.46 1.56 4.14
C HIS A 97 -14.75 1.46 4.96
N GLU A 98 -14.76 0.56 5.92
CA GLU A 98 -15.90 0.37 6.83
C GLU A 98 -16.29 1.67 7.58
N CYS A 99 -15.32 2.52 7.91
CA CYS A 99 -15.57 3.83 8.53
C CYS A 99 -16.14 4.88 7.55
N GLY A 100 -16.32 4.55 6.26
CA GLY A 100 -16.87 5.44 5.24
C GLY A 100 -15.83 6.20 4.41
N VAL A 101 -14.56 6.19 4.77
CA VAL A 101 -13.47 6.77 3.96
C VAL A 101 -13.41 6.08 2.61
N VAL A 102 -13.31 6.87 1.53
CA VAL A 102 -13.17 6.36 0.16
C VAL A 102 -11.69 6.37 -0.23
N GLY A 103 -11.25 5.33 -0.95
CA GLY A 103 -9.90 5.23 -1.46
C GLY A 103 -9.85 5.11 -2.97
N THR A 104 -8.77 5.63 -3.56
CA THR A 104 -8.38 5.39 -4.96
C THR A 104 -6.93 4.98 -5.03
N GLY A 105 -6.59 4.17 -6.03
CA GLY A 105 -5.20 3.73 -6.20
C GLY A 105 -4.85 3.48 -7.67
N THR A 106 -3.61 3.82 -8.00
CA THR A 106 -2.99 3.51 -9.28
C THR A 106 -1.62 2.91 -9.04
N TRP A 107 -1.42 1.69 -9.53
CA TRP A 107 -0.14 0.99 -9.50
C TRP A 107 0.32 0.73 -10.93
N CYS A 108 1.47 1.29 -11.32
CA CYS A 108 2.06 1.08 -12.63
C CYS A 108 3.50 0.62 -12.50
N PHE A 109 3.82 -0.54 -13.06
CA PHE A 109 5.12 -1.21 -12.92
C PHE A 109 5.99 -1.11 -14.17
N THR A 110 5.63 -0.24 -15.11
CA THR A 110 6.29 -0.11 -16.42
C THR A 110 6.55 1.35 -16.81
N THR A 111 6.67 2.25 -15.83
CA THR A 111 7.02 3.65 -16.06
C THR A 111 8.52 3.82 -16.35
N SER A 112 8.95 5.04 -16.69
CA SER A 112 10.36 5.39 -16.72
C SER A 112 10.92 5.70 -15.33
N ASP A 113 12.24 5.60 -15.14
CA ASP A 113 12.90 5.98 -13.88
C ASP A 113 12.58 7.41 -13.43
N LYS A 114 12.36 8.32 -14.38
CA LYS A 114 12.03 9.72 -14.10
C LYS A 114 10.61 9.91 -13.53
N ASN A 115 9.75 8.92 -13.72
CA ASN A 115 8.35 8.94 -13.26
C ASN A 115 8.12 8.02 -12.05
N MET A 116 9.20 7.57 -11.41
CA MET A 116 9.07 6.77 -10.18
C MET A 116 8.37 7.59 -9.10
N LEU A 117 7.35 6.99 -8.47
CA LEU A 117 6.55 7.62 -7.43
C LEU A 117 6.09 6.56 -6.42
N ASP A 118 6.24 6.85 -5.17
CA ASP A 118 5.67 6.09 -4.05
C ASP A 118 5.02 7.10 -3.11
N GLU A 119 3.72 7.31 -3.26
CA GLU A 119 3.00 8.33 -2.53
C GLU A 119 1.62 7.85 -2.11
N VAL A 120 1.34 8.05 -0.84
CA VAL A 120 0.00 7.94 -0.25
C VAL A 120 -0.40 9.30 0.31
N GLU A 121 -1.58 9.76 -0.05
CA GLU A 121 -2.15 11.00 0.40
C GLU A 121 -3.45 10.73 1.15
N ILE A 122 -3.54 11.16 2.40
CA ILE A 122 -4.76 11.12 3.22
C ILE A 122 -5.30 12.55 3.31
N ILE A 123 -6.50 12.78 2.79
CA ILE A 123 -7.10 14.09 2.69
C ILE A 123 -8.32 14.16 3.61
N GLY A 124 -8.30 15.11 4.52
CA GLY A 124 -9.42 15.49 5.36
C GLY A 124 -9.99 16.85 4.97
N ASP A 125 -10.99 17.30 5.71
CA ASP A 125 -11.65 18.60 5.47
C ASP A 125 -10.86 19.80 6.01
N GLN A 126 -9.75 19.58 6.73
CA GLN A 126 -8.89 20.63 7.29
C GLN A 126 -7.42 20.55 6.83
N GLY A 127 -7.07 19.53 6.03
CA GLY A 127 -5.69 19.36 5.58
C GLY A 127 -5.44 18.02 4.94
N ARG A 128 -4.15 17.71 4.74
CA ARG A 128 -3.71 16.44 4.19
C ARG A 128 -2.42 15.95 4.82
N ILE A 129 -2.25 14.62 4.79
CA ILE A 129 -1.01 13.92 5.15
C ILE A 129 -0.48 13.25 3.91
N ILE A 130 0.82 13.38 3.64
CA ILE A 130 1.50 12.72 2.51
C ILE A 130 2.63 11.88 3.07
N PHE A 131 2.77 10.65 2.59
CA PHE A 131 3.85 9.74 2.99
C PHE A 131 4.14 8.71 1.89
N SER A 132 5.26 7.99 2.03
CA SER A 132 5.64 6.87 1.17
C SER A 132 5.54 5.54 1.91
N THR A 133 5.31 4.46 1.17
CA THR A 133 5.30 3.10 1.72
C THR A 133 6.72 2.55 1.87
N PHE A 134 7.59 2.77 0.89
CA PHE A 134 8.92 2.13 0.78
C PHE A 134 10.09 3.11 0.78
N GLU A 135 9.88 4.37 0.33
CA GLU A 135 11.00 5.30 0.05
C GLU A 135 11.51 6.05 1.30
N PHE A 136 10.89 5.88 2.46
CA PHE A 136 11.28 6.56 3.70
C PHE A 136 11.37 8.09 3.57
N THR A 137 10.56 8.67 2.71
CA THR A 137 10.41 10.13 2.65
C THR A 137 9.81 10.64 3.95
N PRO A 138 10.06 11.91 4.33
CA PRO A 138 9.38 12.50 5.47
C PRO A 138 7.86 12.37 5.35
N VAL A 139 7.18 12.12 6.47
CA VAL A 139 5.73 12.32 6.53
C VAL A 139 5.46 13.82 6.53
N VAL A 140 4.59 14.26 5.64
CA VAL A 140 4.24 15.68 5.47
C VAL A 140 2.81 15.89 5.96
N LEU A 141 2.62 16.88 6.82
CA LEU A 141 1.31 17.42 7.20
C LEU A 141 1.15 18.81 6.58
N GLU A 142 0.06 19.03 5.87
CA GLU A 142 -0.35 20.35 5.38
C GLU A 142 -1.77 20.65 5.89
N ASN A 143 -1.91 21.74 6.65
CA ASN A 143 -3.19 22.22 7.16
C ASN A 143 -3.15 23.76 7.35
N SER A 144 -4.14 24.33 8.03
CA SER A 144 -4.21 25.78 8.29
C SER A 144 -3.01 26.35 9.05
N ASN A 145 -2.25 25.52 9.78
CA ASN A 145 -1.03 25.91 10.49
C ASN A 145 0.23 25.90 9.60
N GLY A 146 0.06 25.54 8.31
CA GLY A 146 1.13 25.47 7.34
C GLY A 146 1.58 24.04 7.02
N ARG A 147 2.81 23.93 6.48
CA ARG A 147 3.44 22.66 6.10
C ARG A 147 4.45 22.24 7.17
N GLN A 148 4.33 21.02 7.64
CA GLN A 148 5.26 20.39 8.59
C GLN A 148 5.80 19.09 7.99
N GLU A 149 7.09 18.82 8.20
CA GLU A 149 7.74 17.60 7.73
C GLU A 149 8.32 16.84 8.93
N PHE A 150 8.08 15.53 8.96
CA PHE A 150 8.55 14.60 9.99
C PHE A 150 9.49 13.59 9.34
N PRO A 151 10.82 13.84 9.39
CA PRO A 151 11.80 12.92 8.84
C PRO A 151 12.00 11.72 9.78
N PHE A 152 12.31 10.57 9.20
CA PHE A 152 12.60 9.33 9.91
C PHE A 152 13.83 8.65 9.33
N GLU A 153 14.69 8.16 10.20
CA GLU A 153 15.80 7.32 9.77
C GLU A 153 15.30 5.93 9.33
N ARG A 154 15.88 5.45 8.24
CA ARG A 154 15.64 4.07 7.81
C ARG A 154 16.28 3.12 8.83
N PRO A 155 15.51 2.21 9.44
CA PRO A 155 16.09 1.26 10.40
C PRO A 155 17.01 0.28 9.67
N ALA A 156 18.03 -0.21 10.36
CA ALA A 156 18.94 -1.22 9.83
C ALA A 156 18.20 -2.47 9.33
N HIS A 157 17.12 -2.84 10.05
CA HIS A 157 16.22 -3.93 9.68
C HIS A 157 14.77 -3.48 9.82
N VAL A 158 14.10 -3.29 8.71
CA VAL A 158 12.71 -2.77 8.64
C VAL A 158 11.70 -3.62 9.42
N GLN A 159 11.94 -4.91 9.57
CA GLN A 159 11.03 -5.82 10.26
C GLN A 159 11.32 -6.00 11.76
N SER A 160 12.39 -5.41 12.30
CA SER A 160 12.79 -5.63 13.71
C SER A 160 11.69 -5.36 14.70
N ASN A 161 10.95 -4.24 14.53
CA ASN A 161 9.87 -3.87 15.42
C ASN A 161 8.68 -4.83 15.33
N LEU A 162 8.36 -5.34 14.16
CA LEU A 162 7.33 -6.35 13.97
C LEU A 162 7.73 -7.66 14.63
N MET A 163 8.96 -8.12 14.43
CA MET A 163 9.46 -9.35 15.07
C MET A 163 9.43 -9.23 16.59
N ALA A 164 9.82 -8.09 17.16
CA ALA A 164 9.74 -7.86 18.61
C ALA A 164 8.30 -7.96 19.12
N LYS A 165 7.33 -7.38 18.40
CA LYS A 165 5.90 -7.46 18.74
C LYS A 165 5.35 -8.88 18.63
N ILE A 166 5.73 -9.64 17.61
CA ILE A 166 5.35 -11.04 17.46
C ILE A 166 5.89 -11.86 18.64
N VAL A 167 7.16 -11.69 19.01
CA VAL A 167 7.78 -12.41 20.14
C VAL A 167 7.07 -12.04 21.45
N SER A 168 6.77 -10.77 21.68
CA SER A 168 6.01 -10.32 22.85
C SER A 168 4.63 -10.99 22.93
N SER A 169 3.91 -11.02 21.81
CA SER A 169 2.60 -11.67 21.70
C SER A 169 2.67 -13.17 21.97
N LEU A 170 3.69 -13.87 21.47
CA LEU A 170 3.90 -15.29 21.73
C LEU A 170 4.22 -15.60 23.20
N ARG A 171 4.73 -14.62 23.94
CA ARG A 171 4.98 -14.71 25.39
C ARG A 171 3.76 -14.32 26.24
N GLY A 172 2.67 -13.89 25.61
CA GLY A 172 1.49 -13.38 26.32
C GLY A 172 1.65 -11.96 26.89
N GLU A 173 2.62 -11.19 26.39
CA GLU A 173 2.97 -9.84 26.85
C GLU A 173 2.32 -8.74 26.00
N GLY A 174 1.32 -9.09 25.17
CA GLY A 174 0.60 -8.14 24.31
C GLY A 174 0.11 -8.80 23.02
N ASP A 175 -0.47 -8.00 22.13
CA ASP A 175 -1.03 -8.47 20.87
C ASP A 175 -0.11 -8.20 19.68
N SER A 176 -0.13 -9.11 18.69
CA SER A 176 0.53 -8.87 17.40
C SER A 176 -0.30 -7.88 16.59
N PRO A 177 0.31 -6.82 16.04
CA PRO A 177 -0.40 -5.84 15.21
C PRO A 177 -0.81 -6.40 13.83
N SER A 178 -0.21 -7.51 13.41
CA SER A 178 -0.51 -8.18 12.16
C SER A 178 -0.75 -9.67 12.44
N THR A 179 -1.89 -10.16 11.99
CA THR A 179 -2.34 -11.55 12.18
C THR A 179 -2.69 -12.16 10.84
N GLY A 180 -2.79 -13.50 10.77
CA GLY A 180 -3.29 -14.17 9.57
C GLY A 180 -4.70 -13.69 9.16
N LYS A 181 -5.51 -13.27 10.12
CA LYS A 181 -6.86 -12.75 9.87
C LYS A 181 -6.83 -11.37 9.21
N SER A 182 -5.96 -10.45 9.66
CA SER A 182 -5.79 -9.13 9.02
C SER A 182 -5.16 -9.27 7.63
N ALA A 183 -4.13 -10.11 7.51
CA ALA A 183 -3.49 -10.38 6.23
C ALA A 183 -4.45 -11.01 5.19
N ALA A 184 -5.39 -11.87 5.63
CA ALA A 184 -6.41 -12.44 4.76
C ALA A 184 -7.34 -11.36 4.18
N ARG A 185 -7.65 -10.27 4.92
CA ARG A 185 -8.44 -9.15 4.41
C ARG A 185 -7.69 -8.41 3.28
N SER A 186 -6.41 -8.11 3.48
CA SER A 186 -5.59 -7.45 2.46
C SER A 186 -5.44 -8.30 1.20
N ASN A 187 -5.25 -9.64 1.36
CA ASN A 187 -5.21 -10.56 0.23
C ASN A 187 -6.55 -10.63 -0.54
N TYR A 188 -7.67 -10.64 0.17
CA TYR A 188 -8.99 -10.58 -0.45
C TYR A 188 -9.16 -9.31 -1.32
N VAL A 189 -8.70 -8.17 -0.83
CA VAL A 189 -8.75 -6.90 -1.58
C VAL A 189 -7.95 -6.99 -2.86
N LEU A 190 -6.73 -7.54 -2.80
CA LEU A 190 -5.86 -7.73 -3.96
C LEU A 190 -6.48 -8.68 -4.99
N ASP A 191 -7.04 -9.81 -4.53
CA ASP A 191 -7.74 -10.76 -5.40
C ASP A 191 -8.93 -10.11 -6.12
N GLU A 192 -9.75 -9.35 -5.39
CA GLU A 192 -10.86 -8.59 -5.96
C GLU A 192 -10.39 -7.54 -6.99
N MET A 193 -9.23 -6.90 -6.77
CA MET A 193 -8.70 -5.91 -7.71
C MET A 193 -8.28 -6.48 -9.05
N VAL A 194 -7.89 -7.76 -9.12
CA VAL A 194 -7.38 -8.38 -10.35
C VAL A 194 -8.25 -9.53 -10.88
N LYS A 195 -9.33 -9.89 -10.19
CA LYS A 195 -10.14 -11.06 -10.52
C LYS A 195 -10.62 -11.09 -11.96
N ASP A 196 -11.07 -9.95 -12.50
CA ASP A 196 -11.59 -9.88 -13.87
C ASP A 196 -10.48 -9.98 -14.91
N TYR A 197 -9.23 -9.73 -14.53
CA TYR A 197 -8.07 -9.91 -15.39
C TYR A 197 -7.67 -11.39 -15.50
N TYR A 198 -7.75 -12.15 -14.38
CA TYR A 198 -7.33 -13.54 -14.33
C TYR A 198 -8.46 -14.55 -14.56
N ARG A 199 -9.68 -14.22 -14.18
CA ARG A 199 -10.88 -15.06 -14.41
C ARG A 199 -11.47 -14.70 -15.79
N LYS A 200 -10.78 -15.11 -16.85
CA LYS A 200 -11.38 -15.10 -18.19
C LYS A 200 -12.31 -16.32 -18.25
N ASP A 201 -13.63 -16.07 -18.38
CA ASP A 201 -14.63 -17.09 -18.70
C ASP A 201 -14.29 -17.82 -20.02
#